data_099f60748a636ac86c371a7ebabf4b6a
#
_entry.id   099f60748a636ac86c371a7ebabf4b6a
#
_cell.length_a   1.000
_cell.length_b   1.000
_cell.length_c   1.000
_cell.angle_alpha   90.00
_cell.angle_beta   90.00
_cell.angle_gamma   90.00
#
_symmetry.space_group_name_H-M   'P 1'
#
loop_
_entity.id
_entity.type
_entity.pdbx_description
1 polymer ?
#
loop_
_entity_poly.entity_id
_entity_poly.type
_entity_poly.pdbx_seq_one_letter_code
_entity_poly.pdbx_strand_id
1 'polypeptide(L)'
;GEVKDLNVIIKADVQGTAEAIAESGKRLSNKEVQVRVLRTASGDISENDVNLAASSEAIIIGFNVQPDANANRVKESAGVDVRTYS
;
A
#
# COMPACT_ATOMS: atom_id res chain seq x y z
N GLY A 1 0.88 9.79 24.46
CA GLY A 1 1.09 10.31 23.15
C GLY A 1 -0.02 9.93 22.19
N GLU A 2 -0.06 10.60 21.06
CA GLU A 2 -1.08 10.31 20.06
C GLU A 2 -0.71 9.05 19.28
N VAL A 3 -1.72 8.23 19.01
CA VAL A 3 -1.55 7.07 18.12
C VAL A 3 -1.51 7.58 16.68
N LYS A 4 -0.48 7.19 15.95
CA LYS A 4 -0.37 7.54 14.54
C LYS A 4 -0.91 6.39 13.69
N ASP A 5 -1.79 6.72 12.77
CA ASP A 5 -2.29 5.74 11.80
C ASP A 5 -1.32 5.64 10.64
N LEU A 6 -0.89 4.43 10.34
CA LEU A 6 -0.12 4.15 9.14
C LEU A 6 -1.05 3.47 8.15
N ASN A 7 -1.50 4.21 7.16
CA ASN A 7 -2.40 3.70 6.13
C ASN A 7 -1.60 3.04 5.03
N VAL A 8 -1.96 1.82 4.66
CA VAL A 8 -1.25 1.08 3.62
C VAL A 8 -2.22 0.48 2.60
N ILE A 9 -1.75 0.39 1.36
CA ILE A 9 -2.41 -0.34 0.29
C ILE A 9 -1.45 -1.46 -0.10
N ILE A 10 -1.93 -2.70 -0.14
CA ILE A 10 -1.09 -3.86 -0.41
C ILE A 10 -1.49 -4.46 -1.75
N LYS A 11 -0.51 -4.59 -2.63
CA LYS A 11 -0.66 -5.23 -3.93
C LYS A 11 0.32 -6.41 -4.00
N ALA A 12 -0.12 -7.49 -4.60
CA ALA A 12 0.72 -8.67 -4.79
C ALA A 12 0.35 -9.34 -6.11
N ASP A 13 1.19 -10.28 -6.54
CA ASP A 13 0.92 -11.02 -7.77
C ASP A 13 -0.34 -11.89 -7.67
N VAL A 14 -0.66 -12.37 -6.45
CA VAL A 14 -1.90 -13.12 -6.21
C VAL A 14 -2.61 -12.56 -4.97
N GLN A 15 -3.95 -12.64 -4.98
CA GLN A 15 -4.79 -12.08 -3.93
C GLN A 15 -4.50 -12.69 -2.54
N GLY A 16 -4.32 -14.01 -2.49
CA GLY A 16 -4.03 -14.68 -1.22
C GLY A 16 -2.77 -14.17 -0.55
N THR A 17 -1.73 -13.87 -1.35
CA THR A 17 -0.49 -13.29 -0.83
C THR A 17 -0.75 -11.88 -0.26
N ALA A 18 -1.53 -11.07 -0.96
CA ALA A 18 -1.86 -9.72 -0.48
C ALA A 18 -2.59 -9.79 0.86
N GLU A 19 -3.54 -10.71 1.00
CA GLU A 19 -4.29 -10.88 2.25
C GLU A 19 -3.41 -11.37 3.39
N ALA A 20 -2.50 -12.30 3.12
CA ALA A 20 -1.57 -12.81 4.14
C ALA A 20 -0.65 -11.70 4.64
N ILE A 21 -0.16 -10.87 3.74
CA ILE A 21 0.69 -9.75 4.09
C ILE A 21 -0.09 -8.72 4.94
N ALA A 22 -1.34 -8.47 4.57
CA ALA A 22 -2.20 -7.56 5.31
C ALA A 22 -2.38 -8.04 6.76
N GLU A 23 -2.62 -9.33 6.96
CA GLU A 23 -2.76 -9.89 8.30
C GLU A 23 -1.47 -9.73 9.12
N SER A 24 -0.31 -9.98 8.49
CA SER A 24 0.98 -9.79 9.15
C SER A 24 1.19 -8.33 9.53
N GLY A 25 0.80 -7.40 8.65
CA GLY A 25 0.93 -5.97 8.92
C GLY A 25 0.10 -5.52 10.10
N LYS A 26 -1.12 -6.04 10.23
CA LYS A 26 -2.00 -5.70 11.36
C LYS A 26 -1.38 -6.11 12.69
N ARG A 27 -0.63 -7.21 12.72
CA ARG A 27 0.04 -7.69 13.94
C ARG A 27 1.19 -6.79 14.37
N LEU A 28 1.70 -5.95 13.49
CA LEU A 28 2.77 -5.02 13.80
C LEU A 28 2.25 -3.75 14.48
N SER A 29 0.95 -3.57 14.57
CA SER A 29 0.37 -2.43 15.26
C SER A 29 0.72 -2.48 16.75
N ASN A 30 1.00 -1.31 17.31
CA ASN A 30 1.33 -1.18 18.72
C ASN A 30 0.66 0.09 19.28
N LYS A 31 1.06 0.49 20.50
CA LYS A 31 0.45 1.65 21.15
C LYS A 31 0.73 2.98 20.47
N GLU A 32 1.82 3.05 19.72
CA GLU A 32 2.25 4.30 19.07
C GLU A 32 1.85 4.38 17.61
N VAL A 33 1.79 3.22 16.92
CA VAL A 33 1.47 3.16 15.51
C VAL A 33 0.40 2.10 15.29
N GLN A 34 -0.65 2.47 14.59
CA GLN A 34 -1.70 1.54 14.20
C GLN A 34 -1.68 1.39 12.68
N VAL A 35 -1.44 0.18 12.22
CA VAL A 35 -1.41 -0.12 10.78
C VAL A 35 -2.85 -0.33 10.31
N ARG A 36 -3.27 0.45 9.32
CA ARG A 36 -4.60 0.36 8.72
C ARG A 36 -4.45 -0.04 7.27
N VAL A 37 -4.90 -1.24 6.93
CA VAL A 37 -4.87 -1.72 5.55
C VAL A 37 -6.15 -1.25 4.86
N LEU A 38 -6.01 -0.32 3.93
CA LEU A 38 -7.15 0.27 3.23
C LEU A 38 -7.63 -0.60 2.08
N ARG A 39 -6.71 -1.32 1.45
CA ARG A 39 -7.03 -2.14 0.28
C ARG A 39 -6.00 -3.25 0.12
N THR A 40 -6.47 -4.42 -0.29
CA THR A 40 -5.62 -5.52 -0.76
C THR A 40 -6.12 -5.92 -2.15
N ALA A 41 -5.19 -6.11 -3.08
CA ALA A 41 -5.57 -6.51 -4.43
C ALA A 41 -4.42 -7.21 -5.12
N SER A 42 -4.73 -7.94 -6.19
CA SER A 42 -3.71 -8.58 -7.02
C SER A 42 -3.44 -7.75 -8.28
N GLY A 43 -2.28 -7.98 -8.87
CA GLY A 43 -1.88 -7.31 -10.10
C GLY A 43 -0.98 -6.11 -9.85
N ASP A 44 -0.55 -5.48 -10.94
CA ASP A 44 0.36 -4.35 -10.83
C ASP A 44 -0.32 -3.13 -10.20
N ILE A 45 0.51 -2.28 -9.61
CA ILE A 45 0.04 -1.05 -8.99
C ILE A 45 -0.48 -0.13 -10.08
N SER A 46 -1.73 0.31 -9.93
CA SER A 46 -2.42 1.10 -10.94
C SER A 46 -2.54 2.57 -10.54
N GLU A 47 -2.94 3.40 -11.51
CA GLU A 47 -3.23 4.81 -11.23
C GLU A 47 -4.30 4.96 -10.14
N ASN A 48 -5.32 4.09 -10.14
CA ASN A 48 -6.35 4.13 -9.10
C ASN A 48 -5.77 3.88 -7.72
N ASP A 49 -4.80 2.95 -7.61
CA ASP A 49 -4.12 2.71 -6.34
C ASP A 49 -3.37 3.96 -5.87
N VAL A 50 -2.69 4.63 -6.79
CA VAL A 50 -1.96 5.86 -6.47
C VAL A 50 -2.91 6.96 -6.04
N ASN A 51 -4.04 7.12 -6.73
CA ASN A 51 -5.03 8.13 -6.38
C ASN A 51 -5.63 7.87 -4.99
N LEU A 52 -5.93 6.62 -4.68
CA LEU A 52 -6.43 6.27 -3.35
C LEU A 52 -5.38 6.57 -2.27
N ALA A 53 -4.13 6.21 -2.54
CA ALA A 53 -3.04 6.48 -1.61
C ALA A 53 -2.85 7.98 -1.37
N ALA A 54 -2.95 8.78 -2.43
CA ALA A 54 -2.80 10.22 -2.32
C ALA A 54 -3.92 10.83 -1.44
N SER A 55 -5.16 10.42 -1.67
CA SER A 55 -6.30 10.98 -0.93
C SER A 55 -6.35 10.49 0.52
N SER A 56 -5.74 9.35 0.81
CA SER A 56 -5.77 8.73 2.15
C SER A 56 -4.45 8.88 2.90
N GLU A 57 -3.47 9.53 2.30
CA GLU A 57 -2.13 9.65 2.86
C GLU A 57 -1.55 8.27 3.19
N ALA A 58 -1.68 7.33 2.24
CA ALA A 58 -1.25 5.95 2.42
C ALA A 58 0.04 5.66 1.67
N ILE A 59 0.73 4.59 2.10
CA ILE A 59 1.88 4.04 1.42
C ILE A 59 1.41 2.83 0.61
N ILE A 60 1.93 2.67 -0.60
CA ILE A 60 1.64 1.48 -1.40
C ILE A 60 2.80 0.49 -1.24
N ILE A 61 2.46 -0.75 -0.91
CA ILE A 61 3.43 -1.84 -0.77
C ILE A 61 3.10 -2.90 -1.81
N GLY A 62 4.06 -3.19 -2.69
CA GLY A 62 3.90 -4.18 -3.74
C GLY A 62 4.85 -5.35 -3.58
N PHE A 63 4.32 -6.59 -3.67
CA PHE A 63 5.11 -7.81 -3.60
C PHE A 63 5.03 -8.54 -4.93
N ASN A 64 6.17 -8.66 -5.60
CA ASN A 64 6.31 -9.26 -6.94
C ASN A 64 5.46 -8.53 -7.99
N VAL A 65 5.20 -7.26 -7.80
CA VAL A 65 4.48 -6.41 -8.75
C VAL A 65 5.20 -5.07 -8.86
N GLN A 66 4.90 -4.35 -9.92
CA GLN A 66 5.50 -3.04 -10.18
C GLN A 66 4.38 -2.05 -10.51
N PRO A 67 4.63 -0.75 -10.36
CA PRO A 67 3.70 0.24 -10.88
C PRO A 67 3.61 0.13 -12.40
N ASP A 68 2.40 0.21 -12.94
CA ASP A 68 2.26 0.31 -14.40
C ASP A 68 2.70 1.70 -14.87
N ALA A 69 2.68 1.93 -16.18
CA ALA A 69 3.17 3.18 -16.76
C ALA A 69 2.42 4.41 -16.22
N ASN A 70 1.09 4.30 -16.07
CA ASN A 70 0.29 5.39 -15.56
C ASN A 70 0.57 5.65 -14.08
N ALA A 71 0.69 4.58 -13.28
CA ALA A 71 1.02 4.70 -11.86
C ALA A 71 2.39 5.36 -11.66
N ASN A 72 3.39 4.95 -12.45
CA ASN A 72 4.72 5.55 -12.38
C ASN A 72 4.68 7.05 -12.66
N ARG A 73 3.88 7.46 -13.62
CA ARG A 73 3.77 8.87 -13.98
C ARG A 73 3.12 9.69 -12.87
N VAL A 74 2.02 9.19 -12.30
CA VAL A 74 1.26 9.98 -11.33
C VAL A 74 1.80 9.92 -9.92
N LYS A 75 2.55 8.87 -9.54
CA LYS A 75 3.04 8.73 -8.17
C LYS A 75 3.96 9.87 -7.76
N GLU A 76 4.77 10.36 -8.66
CA GLU A 76 5.70 11.45 -8.37
C GLU A 76 4.98 12.77 -8.18
N SER A 77 4.05 13.10 -9.07
CA SER A 77 3.30 14.34 -8.96
C SER A 77 2.35 14.32 -7.76
N ALA A 78 1.84 13.15 -7.38
CA ALA A 78 0.97 13.01 -6.23
C ALA A 78 1.71 12.90 -4.90
N GLY A 79 3.03 12.70 -4.93
CA GLY A 79 3.84 12.55 -3.72
C GLY A 79 3.56 11.25 -2.97
N VAL A 80 3.16 10.19 -3.67
CA VAL A 80 2.85 8.89 -3.06
C VAL A 80 4.10 8.03 -2.96
N ASP A 81 4.33 7.48 -1.77
CA ASP A 81 5.43 6.56 -1.52
C ASP A 81 5.02 5.15 -1.95
N VAL A 82 5.79 4.58 -2.88
CA VAL A 82 5.56 3.23 -3.38
C VAL A 82 6.80 2.39 -3.09
N ARG A 83 6.62 1.29 -2.37
CA ARG A 83 7.70 0.39 -2.01
C ARG A 83 7.42 -0.99 -2.58
N THR A 84 8.38 -1.54 -3.31
CA THR A 84 8.23 -2.84 -3.96
C THR A 84 9.26 -3.83 -3.43
N TYR A 85 8.84 -5.07 -3.31
CA TYR A 85 9.66 -6.17 -2.79
C TYR A 85 9.48 -7.41 -3.68
N SER A 86 10.45 -8.29 -3.64
CA SER A 86 10.39 -9.55 -4.37
C SER A 86 10.73 -10.73 -3.48
#